data_21846c3e1c73ebaf5e735a99b2a30ce1
#
_entry.id   21846c3e1c73ebaf5e735a99b2a30ce1
#
_cell.length_a   1.000
_cell.length_b   1.000
_cell.length_c   1.000
_cell.angle_alpha   90.00
_cell.angle_beta   90.00
_cell.angle_gamma   90.00
#
_symmetry.space_group_name_H-M   'P 1'
#
loop_
_entity.id
_entity.type
_entity.pdbx_description
1 polymer ?
#
loop_
_entity_poly.entity_id
_entity_poly.type
_entity_poly.pdbx_seq_one_letter_code
_entity_poly.pdbx_strand_id
1 'polypeptide(L)'
;MTSEALEISLPKPSEDGRISVERAIKERRTIRHFQTRALTLSQLGQLLWAGQGITEKGGFQRRAAPSGGALYPLDLYAVVGKDGVAELEPGIYRYLPQRHSLLEVVPGDMRGSVARGSLSQMWMAEAPVILAIVSEYKRITRKYGERGIRYALIEVGHVGQNLFLQAEALGLGAGIVGAFEDEEIASILKCSPGKDPICLLPVGYKR
;
A
#
# COMPACT_ATOMS: atom_id res chain seq x y z
N MET A 1 10.50 19.95 21.30
CA MET A 1 9.69 20.45 20.16
C MET A 1 9.20 19.23 19.44
N THR A 2 7.95 18.85 19.60
CA THR A 2 7.31 17.78 18.81
C THR A 2 7.15 18.33 17.40
N SER A 3 7.96 17.85 16.46
CA SER A 3 7.74 18.12 15.03
C SER A 3 6.32 17.65 14.72
N GLU A 4 5.45 18.55 14.28
CA GLU A 4 4.16 18.15 13.72
C GLU A 4 4.45 17.19 12.55
N ALA A 5 3.85 16.01 12.60
CA ALA A 5 4.04 15.01 11.54
C ALA A 5 3.51 15.61 10.23
N LEU A 6 4.35 15.61 9.19
CA LEU A 6 4.04 16.17 7.88
C LEU A 6 2.89 15.41 7.23
N GLU A 7 1.79 16.09 6.95
CA GLU A 7 0.67 15.54 6.19
C GLU A 7 0.63 16.13 4.77
N ILE A 8 0.54 15.25 3.77
CA ILE A 8 0.57 15.61 2.36
C ILE A 8 -0.74 15.19 1.71
N SER A 9 -1.49 16.14 1.17
CA SER A 9 -2.71 15.87 0.41
C SER A 9 -2.39 15.20 -0.91
N LEU A 10 -3.15 14.16 -1.26
CA LEU A 10 -3.03 13.48 -2.53
C LEU A 10 -3.99 14.09 -3.57
N PRO A 11 -3.62 14.08 -4.86
CA PRO A 11 -4.52 14.48 -5.93
C PRO A 11 -5.80 13.63 -5.93
N LYS A 12 -6.92 14.26 -6.31
CA LYS A 12 -8.21 13.56 -6.39
C LYS A 12 -8.10 12.30 -7.26
N PRO A 13 -8.56 11.13 -6.81
CA PRO A 13 -8.50 9.91 -7.59
C PRO A 13 -9.42 10.00 -8.82
N SER A 14 -9.03 9.33 -9.89
CA SER A 14 -9.87 9.13 -11.07
C SER A 14 -10.81 7.95 -10.84
N GLU A 15 -12.06 8.10 -11.24
CA GLU A 15 -13.07 7.03 -11.22
C GLU A 15 -13.17 6.32 -12.57
N ASP A 16 -12.57 6.89 -13.62
CA ASP A 16 -12.52 6.34 -14.97
C ASP A 16 -11.09 5.95 -15.37
N GLY A 17 -10.93 4.74 -15.90
CA GLY A 17 -9.67 4.20 -16.37
C GLY A 17 -9.57 4.18 -17.90
N ARG A 18 -8.32 4.07 -18.42
CA ARG A 18 -8.06 3.98 -19.87
C ARG A 18 -8.14 2.56 -20.42
N ILE A 19 -8.10 1.54 -19.57
CA ILE A 19 -8.20 0.13 -19.95
C ILE A 19 -9.33 -0.54 -19.18
N SER A 20 -9.92 -1.57 -19.78
CA SER A 20 -10.99 -2.32 -19.11
C SER A 20 -10.44 -3.22 -18.00
N VAL A 21 -11.31 -3.59 -17.06
CA VAL A 21 -10.99 -4.53 -15.98
C VAL A 21 -10.53 -5.87 -16.55
N GLU A 22 -11.17 -6.36 -17.62
CA GLU A 22 -10.84 -7.62 -18.30
C GLU A 22 -9.43 -7.57 -18.86
N ARG A 23 -9.04 -6.46 -19.46
CA ARG A 23 -7.70 -6.24 -19.96
C ARG A 23 -6.67 -6.22 -18.83
N ALA A 24 -6.94 -5.48 -17.74
CA ALA A 24 -6.07 -5.45 -16.57
C ALA A 24 -5.88 -6.85 -15.95
N ILE A 25 -6.97 -7.63 -15.82
CA ILE A 25 -6.91 -9.03 -15.35
C ILE A 25 -6.06 -9.89 -16.28
N LYS A 26 -6.24 -9.77 -17.59
CA LYS A 26 -5.52 -10.55 -18.62
C LYS A 26 -4.03 -10.23 -18.62
N GLU A 27 -3.64 -8.96 -18.50
CA GLU A 27 -2.27 -8.48 -18.69
C GLU A 27 -1.45 -8.48 -17.39
N ARG A 28 -2.10 -8.39 -16.21
CA ARG A 28 -1.43 -8.38 -14.92
C ARG A 28 -0.45 -9.55 -14.76
N ARG A 29 0.80 -9.23 -14.45
CA ARG A 29 1.86 -10.19 -14.11
C ARG A 29 2.58 -9.73 -12.84
N THR A 30 3.23 -10.66 -12.15
CA THR A 30 4.20 -10.34 -11.09
C THR A 30 5.47 -9.83 -11.75
N ILE A 31 5.84 -8.58 -11.41
CA ILE A 31 7.04 -7.91 -11.92
C ILE A 31 8.06 -7.80 -10.81
N ARG A 32 9.33 -8.13 -11.12
CA ARG A 32 10.46 -8.06 -10.20
C ARG A 32 11.62 -7.21 -10.71
N HIS A 33 11.48 -6.59 -11.88
CA HIS A 33 12.46 -5.68 -12.47
C HIS A 33 11.77 -4.39 -12.88
N PHE A 34 12.29 -3.30 -12.39
CA PHE A 34 11.68 -1.98 -12.54
C PHE A 34 12.63 -1.01 -13.26
N GLN A 35 12.08 -0.06 -13.97
CA GLN A 35 12.82 1.06 -14.52
C GLN A 35 13.16 2.06 -13.41
N THR A 36 14.30 2.74 -13.54
CA THR A 36 14.66 3.90 -12.71
C THR A 36 13.85 5.11 -13.18
N ARG A 37 12.58 5.12 -12.83
CA ARG A 37 11.63 6.17 -13.20
C ARG A 37 10.67 6.44 -12.05
N ALA A 38 10.56 7.71 -11.67
CA ALA A 38 9.64 8.15 -10.63
C ALA A 38 8.18 7.92 -11.02
N LEU A 39 7.34 7.54 -10.04
CA LEU A 39 5.90 7.69 -10.15
C LEU A 39 5.53 9.16 -10.00
N THR A 40 4.37 9.55 -10.53
CA THR A 40 3.75 10.82 -10.15
C THR A 40 3.02 10.67 -8.80
N LEU A 41 2.83 11.77 -8.08
CA LEU A 41 2.04 11.78 -6.85
C LEU A 41 0.60 11.30 -7.12
N SER A 42 0.04 11.62 -8.29
CA SER A 42 -1.27 11.13 -8.73
C SER A 42 -1.31 9.61 -8.90
N GLN A 43 -0.26 8.99 -9.44
CA GLN A 43 -0.19 7.54 -9.58
C GLN A 43 -0.13 6.85 -8.21
N LEU A 44 0.67 7.38 -7.28
CA LEU A 44 0.72 6.86 -5.91
C LEU A 44 -0.65 7.01 -5.22
N GLY A 45 -1.27 8.19 -5.33
CA GLY A 45 -2.60 8.44 -4.76
C GLY A 45 -3.66 7.49 -5.31
N GLN A 46 -3.64 7.25 -6.63
CA GLN A 46 -4.56 6.35 -7.29
C GLN A 46 -4.40 4.90 -6.83
N LEU A 47 -3.16 4.41 -6.65
CA LEU A 47 -2.88 3.08 -6.10
C LEU A 47 -3.44 2.94 -4.68
N LEU A 48 -3.14 3.90 -3.81
CA LEU A 48 -3.61 3.88 -2.42
C LEU A 48 -5.14 3.94 -2.32
N TRP A 49 -5.77 4.75 -3.18
CA TRP A 49 -7.23 4.82 -3.28
C TRP A 49 -7.82 3.49 -3.76
N ALA A 50 -7.26 2.85 -4.78
CA ALA A 50 -7.71 1.54 -5.25
C ALA A 50 -7.62 0.46 -4.17
N GLY A 51 -6.63 0.55 -3.27
CA GLY A 51 -6.48 -0.36 -2.13
C GLY A 51 -7.50 -0.11 -1.03
N GLN A 52 -7.58 1.13 -0.51
CA GLN A 52 -8.33 1.45 0.72
C GLN A 52 -9.06 2.81 0.67
N GLY A 53 -9.16 3.44 -0.50
CA GLY A 53 -9.85 4.72 -0.65
C GLY A 53 -11.35 4.62 -0.35
N ILE A 54 -11.91 5.73 0.13
CA ILE A 54 -13.35 5.84 0.35
C ILE A 54 -14.04 6.08 -1.00
N THR A 55 -14.98 5.21 -1.34
CA THR A 55 -15.74 5.27 -2.60
C THR A 55 -17.15 5.82 -2.41
N GLU A 56 -17.66 5.80 -1.18
CA GLU A 56 -18.98 6.34 -0.86
C GLU A 56 -18.89 7.19 0.41
N LYS A 57 -19.22 8.47 0.31
CA LYS A 57 -19.30 9.40 1.42
C LYS A 57 -20.68 9.34 2.06
N GLY A 58 -20.70 9.06 3.35
CA GLY A 58 -21.94 8.92 4.13
C GLY A 58 -22.16 7.49 4.63
N GLY A 59 -22.96 7.29 5.63
CA GLY A 59 -23.25 5.97 6.21
C GLY A 59 -22.01 5.21 6.63
N PHE A 60 -21.78 4.06 6.04
CA PHE A 60 -20.67 3.15 6.39
C PHE A 60 -19.29 3.54 5.82
N GLN A 61 -19.15 4.65 5.10
CA GLN A 61 -17.90 5.06 4.43
C GLN A 61 -17.26 3.89 3.67
N ARG A 62 -17.98 3.31 2.72
CA ARG A 62 -17.50 2.16 1.95
C ARG A 62 -16.16 2.48 1.28
N ARG A 63 -15.29 1.47 1.24
CA ARG A 63 -13.97 1.56 0.62
C ARG A 63 -13.88 0.77 -0.67
N ALA A 64 -12.83 0.99 -1.44
CA ALA A 64 -12.56 0.30 -2.70
C ALA A 64 -12.46 -1.23 -2.54
N ALA A 65 -11.87 -1.70 -1.44
CA ALA A 65 -11.87 -3.12 -1.10
C ALA A 65 -13.02 -3.47 -0.15
N PRO A 66 -13.73 -4.61 -0.36
CA PRO A 66 -14.75 -5.08 0.58
C PRO A 66 -14.10 -5.54 1.89
N SER A 67 -14.76 -5.27 3.01
CA SER A 67 -14.31 -5.64 4.36
C SER A 67 -15.39 -6.34 5.16
N GLY A 68 -15.00 -7.32 5.94
CA GLY A 68 -15.90 -8.05 6.85
C GLY A 68 -16.58 -7.10 7.84
N GLY A 69 -17.92 -6.89 7.67
CA GLY A 69 -18.70 -5.99 8.51
C GLY A 69 -18.32 -4.51 8.41
N ALA A 70 -17.65 -4.09 7.35
CA ALA A 70 -17.11 -2.74 7.13
C ALA A 70 -16.18 -2.27 8.27
N LEU A 71 -15.38 -3.19 8.83
CA LEU A 71 -14.49 -2.90 9.96
C LEU A 71 -13.10 -2.42 9.55
N TYR A 72 -12.70 -2.67 8.31
CA TYR A 72 -11.47 -2.14 7.69
C TYR A 72 -10.22 -2.29 8.57
N PRO A 73 -9.80 -3.53 8.90
CA PRO A 73 -8.65 -3.77 9.76
C PRO A 73 -7.31 -3.39 9.14
N LEU A 74 -7.27 -3.06 7.86
CA LEU A 74 -6.04 -2.83 7.12
C LEU A 74 -5.67 -1.36 7.01
N ASP A 75 -4.38 -1.09 7.25
CA ASP A 75 -3.73 0.18 6.94
C ASP A 75 -2.77 -0.02 5.76
N LEU A 76 -2.60 1.01 4.91
CA LEU A 76 -1.62 1.03 3.84
C LEU A 76 -0.47 1.97 4.17
N TYR A 77 0.75 1.52 3.90
CA TYR A 77 1.96 2.31 3.96
C TYR A 77 2.63 2.36 2.58
N ALA A 78 3.29 3.47 2.28
CA ALA A 78 4.13 3.64 1.11
C ALA A 78 5.57 3.91 1.56
N VAL A 79 6.49 3.01 1.23
CA VAL A 79 7.93 3.19 1.38
C VAL A 79 8.43 3.80 0.07
N VAL A 80 8.68 5.10 0.09
CA VAL A 80 9.08 5.89 -1.07
C VAL A 80 10.59 6.02 -1.08
N GLY A 81 11.20 5.64 -2.20
CA GLY A 81 12.63 5.74 -2.39
C GLY A 81 13.10 7.12 -2.83
N LYS A 82 14.41 7.33 -2.79
CA LYS A 82 15.02 8.53 -3.38
C LYS A 82 14.61 8.61 -4.85
N ASP A 83 14.10 9.76 -5.25
CA ASP A 83 13.57 10.02 -6.60
C ASP A 83 12.47 9.00 -7.02
N GLY A 84 11.78 8.39 -6.05
CA GLY A 84 10.77 7.35 -6.28
C GLY A 84 9.41 7.89 -6.68
N VAL A 85 9.02 9.05 -6.16
CA VAL A 85 7.77 9.75 -6.50
C VAL A 85 8.07 11.22 -6.72
N ALA A 86 7.62 11.77 -7.85
CA ALA A 86 7.75 13.19 -8.12
C ALA A 86 7.03 14.03 -7.03
N GLU A 87 7.65 15.10 -6.59
CA GLU A 87 7.11 16.04 -5.60
C GLU A 87 6.96 15.44 -4.19
N LEU A 88 7.58 14.28 -3.91
CA LEU A 88 7.53 13.64 -2.60
C LEU A 88 8.94 13.22 -2.15
N GLU A 89 9.34 13.65 -0.97
CA GLU A 89 10.61 13.27 -0.37
C GLU A 89 10.64 11.75 -0.07
N PRO A 90 11.84 11.12 -0.06
CA PRO A 90 11.96 9.73 0.31
C PRO A 90 11.56 9.52 1.78
N GLY A 91 10.76 8.49 2.05
CA GLY A 91 10.27 8.23 3.39
C GLY A 91 9.27 7.08 3.46
N ILE A 92 8.81 6.80 4.66
CA ILE A 92 7.68 5.92 4.91
C ILE A 92 6.46 6.78 5.24
N TYR A 93 5.40 6.58 4.50
CA TYR A 93 4.15 7.30 4.63
C TYR A 93 3.00 6.37 4.92
N ARG A 94 2.15 6.72 5.89
CA ARG A 94 0.88 6.02 6.14
C ARG A 94 -0.24 6.72 5.38
N TYR A 95 -1.02 5.97 4.63
CA TYR A 95 -2.20 6.49 3.94
C TYR A 95 -3.35 6.73 4.92
N LEU A 96 -4.00 7.88 4.79
CA LEU A 96 -5.17 8.30 5.57
C LEU A 96 -6.40 8.37 4.64
N PRO A 97 -7.21 7.29 4.54
CA PRO A 97 -8.32 7.23 3.59
C PRO A 97 -9.35 8.36 3.75
N GLN A 98 -9.63 8.78 4.99
CA GLN A 98 -10.65 9.81 5.30
C GLN A 98 -10.33 11.17 4.68
N ARG A 99 -9.05 11.49 4.54
CA ARG A 99 -8.56 12.75 4.00
C ARG A 99 -7.91 12.60 2.63
N HIS A 100 -7.78 11.38 2.15
CA HIS A 100 -6.99 11.03 0.97
C HIS A 100 -5.61 11.72 1.00
N SER A 101 -4.87 11.44 2.05
CA SER A 101 -3.59 12.08 2.34
C SER A 101 -2.56 11.06 2.84
N LEU A 102 -1.31 11.46 2.86
CA LEU A 102 -0.18 10.74 3.42
C LEU A 102 0.27 11.40 4.70
N LEU A 103 0.53 10.61 5.74
CA LEU A 103 1.19 11.04 6.96
C LEU A 103 2.61 10.48 6.96
N GLU A 104 3.62 11.35 7.03
CA GLU A 104 5.00 10.92 7.17
C GLU A 104 5.21 10.20 8.51
N VAL A 105 5.85 9.03 8.46
CA VAL A 105 6.15 8.18 9.62
C VAL A 105 7.66 8.13 9.88
N VAL A 106 8.44 7.98 8.80
CA VAL A 106 9.91 7.89 8.84
C VAL A 106 10.47 8.64 7.64
N PRO A 107 11.34 9.63 7.83
CA PRO A 107 12.04 10.26 6.71
C PRO A 107 13.18 9.38 6.18
N GLY A 108 13.53 9.56 4.91
CA GLY A 108 14.65 8.89 4.24
C GLY A 108 14.28 7.58 3.53
N ASP A 109 15.14 7.17 2.60
CA ASP A 109 14.91 5.98 1.77
C ASP A 109 15.12 4.68 2.56
N MET A 110 14.04 4.01 2.89
CA MET A 110 14.03 2.77 3.67
C MET A 110 13.83 1.51 2.83
N ARG A 111 13.79 1.61 1.48
CA ARG A 111 13.58 0.44 0.60
C ARG A 111 14.63 -0.64 0.78
N GLY A 112 15.90 -0.23 0.91
CA GLY A 112 16.99 -1.17 1.17
C GLY A 112 16.85 -1.93 2.48
N SER A 113 16.38 -1.27 3.54
CA SER A 113 16.09 -1.92 4.82
C SER A 113 14.92 -2.89 4.71
N VAL A 114 13.83 -2.48 4.07
CA VAL A 114 12.68 -3.36 3.80
C VAL A 114 13.09 -4.58 2.98
N ALA A 115 13.90 -4.41 1.93
CA ALA A 115 14.39 -5.53 1.11
C ALA A 115 15.26 -6.51 1.90
N ARG A 116 16.12 -6.02 2.81
CA ARG A 116 16.92 -6.88 3.71
C ARG A 116 16.04 -7.65 4.68
N GLY A 117 15.12 -6.98 5.38
CA GLY A 117 14.15 -7.63 6.27
C GLY A 117 13.21 -8.59 5.54
N SER A 118 13.11 -8.48 4.22
CA SER A 118 12.38 -9.41 3.36
C SER A 118 13.28 -10.55 2.84
N LEU A 119 14.03 -11.19 3.72
CA LEU A 119 14.97 -12.29 3.40
C LEU A 119 15.96 -11.91 2.29
N SER A 120 16.45 -10.66 2.34
CA SER A 120 17.41 -10.10 1.36
C SER A 120 16.91 -10.12 -0.09
N GLN A 121 15.61 -9.95 -0.32
CA GLN A 121 15.03 -9.84 -1.66
C GLN A 121 15.33 -8.46 -2.27
N MET A 122 16.60 -8.21 -2.59
CA MET A 122 17.10 -6.87 -2.98
C MET A 122 16.45 -6.28 -4.24
N TRP A 123 15.86 -7.10 -5.12
CA TRP A 123 15.08 -6.63 -6.27
C TRP A 123 13.92 -5.70 -5.87
N MET A 124 13.41 -5.81 -4.63
CA MET A 124 12.34 -4.93 -4.13
C MET A 124 12.81 -3.46 -4.06
N ALA A 125 14.09 -3.23 -3.75
CA ALA A 125 14.65 -1.88 -3.67
C ALA A 125 14.86 -1.21 -5.05
N GLU A 126 14.73 -1.97 -6.16
CA GLU A 126 14.71 -1.39 -7.51
C GLU A 126 13.40 -0.65 -7.80
N ALA A 127 12.31 -1.05 -7.14
CA ALA A 127 11.04 -0.36 -7.30
C ALA A 127 11.09 1.04 -6.71
N PRO A 128 10.52 2.06 -7.37
CA PRO A 128 10.45 3.43 -6.82
C PRO A 128 9.64 3.50 -5.52
N VAL A 129 8.67 2.62 -5.34
CA VAL A 129 7.79 2.54 -4.15
C VAL A 129 7.58 1.09 -3.76
N ILE A 130 7.56 0.81 -2.45
CA ILE A 130 7.06 -0.46 -1.90
C ILE A 130 5.81 -0.14 -1.07
N LEU A 131 4.66 -0.66 -1.47
CA LEU A 131 3.44 -0.57 -0.67
C LEU A 131 3.43 -1.70 0.37
N ALA A 132 3.04 -1.39 1.61
CA ALA A 132 2.88 -2.39 2.65
C ALA A 132 1.42 -2.43 3.13
N ILE A 133 0.87 -3.63 3.24
CA ILE A 133 -0.45 -3.88 3.83
C ILE A 133 -0.23 -4.37 5.25
N VAL A 134 -0.72 -3.62 6.21
CA VAL A 134 -0.57 -3.86 7.65
C VAL A 134 -1.94 -4.08 8.26
N SER A 135 -2.10 -5.13 9.07
CA SER A 135 -3.36 -5.43 9.74
C SER A 135 -3.33 -5.00 11.20
N GLU A 136 -4.40 -4.35 11.67
CA GLU A 136 -4.74 -4.19 13.08
C GLU A 136 -5.90 -5.14 13.40
N TYR A 137 -5.57 -6.39 13.73
CA TYR A 137 -6.56 -7.45 13.93
C TYR A 137 -7.63 -7.09 14.96
N LYS A 138 -7.30 -6.28 15.97
CA LYS A 138 -8.27 -5.86 17.02
C LYS A 138 -9.49 -5.14 16.44
N ARG A 139 -9.36 -4.47 15.29
CA ARG A 139 -10.52 -3.78 14.66
C ARG A 139 -11.61 -4.77 14.26
N ILE A 140 -11.25 -6.00 13.88
CA ILE A 140 -12.19 -7.00 13.38
C ILE A 140 -12.47 -8.12 14.40
N THR A 141 -11.48 -8.50 15.22
CA THR A 141 -11.64 -9.55 16.21
C THR A 141 -12.56 -9.14 17.36
N ARG A 142 -12.70 -7.85 17.66
CA ARG A 142 -13.71 -7.34 18.63
C ARG A 142 -15.12 -7.78 18.29
N LYS A 143 -15.46 -7.97 17.01
CA LYS A 143 -16.78 -8.39 16.55
C LYS A 143 -16.85 -9.88 16.26
N TYR A 144 -15.79 -10.46 15.66
CA TYR A 144 -15.83 -11.81 15.11
C TYR A 144 -14.92 -12.80 15.84
N GLY A 145 -14.31 -12.40 16.96
CA GLY A 145 -13.34 -13.25 17.68
C GLY A 145 -12.19 -13.66 16.76
N GLU A 146 -11.61 -14.82 16.94
CA GLU A 146 -10.49 -15.33 16.12
C GLU A 146 -10.83 -15.48 14.64
N ARG A 147 -12.11 -15.70 14.30
CA ARG A 147 -12.52 -15.74 12.89
C ARG A 147 -12.27 -14.42 12.17
N GLY A 148 -12.18 -13.30 12.89
CA GLY A 148 -11.82 -12.00 12.37
C GLY A 148 -10.44 -11.98 11.69
N ILE A 149 -9.49 -12.79 12.17
CA ILE A 149 -8.16 -12.92 11.55
C ILE A 149 -8.30 -13.44 10.12
N ARG A 150 -9.10 -14.51 9.92
CA ARG A 150 -9.37 -15.05 8.57
C ARG A 150 -9.99 -13.99 7.65
N TYR A 151 -10.91 -13.18 8.17
CA TYR A 151 -11.56 -12.12 7.37
C TYR A 151 -10.58 -11.01 7.00
N ALA A 152 -9.67 -10.63 7.90
CA ALA A 152 -8.61 -9.68 7.59
C ALA A 152 -7.67 -10.21 6.50
N LEU A 153 -7.27 -11.49 6.55
CA LEU A 153 -6.41 -12.10 5.52
C LEU A 153 -7.10 -12.18 4.16
N ILE A 154 -8.41 -12.47 4.13
CA ILE A 154 -9.20 -12.40 2.88
C ILE A 154 -9.20 -10.97 2.33
N GLU A 155 -9.38 -9.96 3.19
CA GLU A 155 -9.34 -8.55 2.77
C GLU A 155 -7.97 -8.15 2.23
N VAL A 156 -6.86 -8.66 2.79
CA VAL A 156 -5.50 -8.46 2.23
C VAL A 156 -5.44 -8.90 0.76
N GLY A 157 -6.04 -10.05 0.44
CA GLY A 157 -6.13 -10.51 -0.95
C GLY A 157 -6.92 -9.56 -1.86
N HIS A 158 -8.05 -9.01 -1.37
CA HIS A 158 -8.84 -8.02 -2.10
C HIS A 158 -8.03 -6.75 -2.37
N VAL A 159 -7.39 -6.19 -1.35
CA VAL A 159 -6.54 -5.00 -1.47
C VAL A 159 -5.36 -5.25 -2.40
N GLY A 160 -4.66 -6.37 -2.22
CA GLY A 160 -3.52 -6.74 -3.08
C GLY A 160 -3.92 -6.87 -4.54
N GLN A 161 -5.05 -7.52 -4.85
CA GLN A 161 -5.54 -7.63 -6.22
C GLN A 161 -5.95 -6.27 -6.80
N ASN A 162 -6.62 -5.41 -6.02
CA ASN A 162 -6.94 -4.06 -6.48
C ASN A 162 -5.68 -3.28 -6.83
N LEU A 163 -4.63 -3.36 -6.00
CA LEU A 163 -3.34 -2.71 -6.26
C LEU A 163 -2.70 -3.22 -7.56
N PHE A 164 -2.73 -4.55 -7.81
CA PHE A 164 -2.22 -5.12 -9.05
C PHE A 164 -2.97 -4.63 -10.29
N LEU A 165 -4.31 -4.64 -10.24
CA LEU A 165 -5.12 -4.21 -11.37
C LEU A 165 -4.97 -2.71 -11.63
N GLN A 166 -4.90 -1.91 -10.57
CA GLN A 166 -4.69 -0.47 -10.70
C GLN A 166 -3.28 -0.16 -11.21
N ALA A 167 -2.26 -0.88 -10.76
CA ALA A 167 -0.91 -0.74 -11.30
C ALA A 167 -0.90 -1.00 -12.81
N GLU A 168 -1.53 -2.11 -13.25
CA GLU A 168 -1.67 -2.43 -14.67
C GLU A 168 -2.38 -1.33 -15.46
N ALA A 169 -3.49 -0.80 -14.92
CA ALA A 169 -4.26 0.28 -15.53
C ALA A 169 -3.46 1.58 -15.67
N LEU A 170 -2.48 1.80 -14.80
CA LEU A 170 -1.57 2.96 -14.84
C LEU A 170 -0.32 2.74 -15.70
N GLY A 171 -0.19 1.58 -16.36
CA GLY A 171 1.00 1.20 -17.12
C GLY A 171 2.21 0.84 -16.23
N LEU A 172 1.94 0.55 -14.96
CA LEU A 172 2.91 0.11 -13.98
C LEU A 172 2.90 -1.42 -13.86
N GLY A 173 3.86 -1.96 -13.13
CA GLY A 173 3.88 -3.35 -12.69
C GLY A 173 4.02 -3.42 -11.17
N ALA A 174 3.61 -4.54 -10.60
CA ALA A 174 3.75 -4.82 -9.18
C ALA A 174 4.28 -6.24 -8.94
N GLY A 175 5.02 -6.42 -7.85
CA GLY A 175 5.30 -7.72 -7.26
C GLY A 175 4.55 -7.86 -5.94
N ILE A 176 4.48 -9.07 -5.38
CA ILE A 176 3.97 -9.31 -4.04
C ILE A 176 4.93 -10.21 -3.27
N VAL A 177 5.19 -9.86 -2.04
CA VAL A 177 6.10 -10.55 -1.13
C VAL A 177 5.39 -10.77 0.20
N GLY A 178 5.28 -12.04 0.61
CA GLY A 178 4.81 -12.44 1.94
C GLY A 178 5.90 -13.10 2.77
N ALA A 179 7.13 -13.22 2.23
CA ALA A 179 8.26 -13.81 2.93
C ALA A 179 9.20 -12.72 3.45
N PHE A 180 9.10 -12.42 4.74
CA PHE A 180 9.91 -11.41 5.45
C PHE A 180 9.91 -11.71 6.95
N GLU A 181 10.79 -11.05 7.70
CA GLU A 181 10.83 -11.09 9.15
C GLU A 181 9.83 -10.07 9.72
N ASP A 182 8.71 -10.56 10.28
CA ASP A 182 7.56 -9.76 10.68
C ASP A 182 7.92 -8.63 11.64
N GLU A 183 8.70 -8.94 12.69
CA GLU A 183 9.12 -7.96 13.71
C GLU A 183 10.06 -6.90 13.12
N GLU A 184 10.96 -7.29 12.20
CA GLU A 184 11.87 -6.36 11.54
C GLU A 184 11.08 -5.38 10.65
N ILE A 185 10.18 -5.88 9.81
CA ILE A 185 9.35 -5.04 8.95
C ILE A 185 8.43 -4.14 9.80
N ALA A 186 7.82 -4.65 10.86
CA ALA A 186 7.00 -3.84 11.77
C ALA A 186 7.81 -2.70 12.42
N SER A 187 9.06 -2.98 12.82
CA SER A 187 9.99 -1.99 13.37
C SER A 187 10.36 -0.92 12.33
N ILE A 188 10.69 -1.31 11.09
CA ILE A 188 11.02 -0.39 10.00
C ILE A 188 9.83 0.53 9.69
N LEU A 189 8.62 -0.02 9.59
CA LEU A 189 7.38 0.72 9.32
C LEU A 189 6.88 1.54 10.53
N LYS A 190 7.54 1.42 11.69
CA LYS A 190 7.08 2.02 12.96
C LYS A 190 5.63 1.66 13.29
N CYS A 191 5.29 0.39 13.08
CA CYS A 191 3.98 -0.10 13.43
C CYS A 191 3.75 0.01 14.94
N SER A 192 2.57 0.50 15.33
CA SER A 192 2.17 0.49 16.75
C SER A 192 1.94 -0.95 17.22
N PRO A 193 2.09 -1.27 18.51
CA PRO A 193 1.82 -2.60 19.04
C PRO A 193 0.44 -3.14 18.63
N GLY A 194 0.40 -4.37 18.14
CA GLY A 194 -0.80 -5.03 17.65
C GLY A 194 -1.16 -4.73 16.19
N LYS A 195 -0.21 -4.19 15.44
CA LYS A 195 -0.27 -4.03 13.98
C LYS A 195 0.80 -4.90 13.34
N ASP A 196 0.37 -5.79 12.46
CA ASP A 196 1.22 -6.79 11.81
C ASP A 196 1.30 -6.51 10.30
N PRO A 197 2.51 -6.36 9.72
CA PRO A 197 2.70 -6.38 8.28
C PRO A 197 2.28 -7.75 7.73
N ILE A 198 1.53 -7.78 6.61
CA ILE A 198 1.02 -9.03 6.04
C ILE A 198 1.60 -9.28 4.66
N CYS A 199 1.76 -8.25 3.85
CA CYS A 199 2.46 -8.37 2.58
C CYS A 199 2.99 -7.03 2.09
N LEU A 200 4.01 -7.12 1.23
CA LEU A 200 4.69 -5.99 0.61
C LEU A 200 4.53 -6.07 -0.91
N LEU A 201 4.26 -4.93 -1.54
CA LEU A 201 4.09 -4.84 -2.98
C LEU A 201 5.03 -3.77 -3.55
N PRO A 202 6.23 -4.15 -4.05
CA PRO A 202 7.03 -3.28 -4.88
C PRO A 202 6.29 -2.90 -6.16
N VAL A 203 6.24 -1.61 -6.49
CA VAL A 203 5.49 -1.07 -7.64
C VAL A 203 6.35 -0.07 -8.39
N GLY A 204 6.34 -0.15 -9.72
CA GLY A 204 7.10 0.75 -10.59
C GLY A 204 6.80 0.52 -12.06
N TYR A 205 7.48 1.25 -12.95
CA TYR A 205 7.39 1.00 -14.37
C TYR A 205 8.09 -0.32 -14.73
N LYS A 206 7.44 -1.12 -15.56
CA LYS A 206 7.97 -2.40 -16.05
C LYS A 206 9.23 -2.18 -16.88
N ARG A 207 10.27 -2.95 -16.59
CA ARG A 207 11.51 -2.98 -17.39
C ARG A 207 11.38 -3.92 -18.55
#